data_779cb1be8e3d6ad8bc484f90d39b69d9
#
_entry.id   779cb1be8e3d6ad8bc484f90d39b69d9
#
_cell.length_a   1.000
_cell.length_b   1.000
_cell.length_c   1.000
_cell.angle_alpha   90.00
_cell.angle_beta   90.00
_cell.angle_gamma   90.00
#
_symmetry.space_group_name_H-M   'P 1'
#
loop_
_entity.id
_entity.type
_entity.pdbx_description
1 polymer ?
#
loop_
_entity_poly.entity_id
_entity_poly.type
_entity_poly.pdbx_seq_one_letter_code
_entity_poly.pdbx_strand_id
1 'polypeptide(L)'
;MSRVSRAQAEENRAGIVAAAARLFRERGIQGVSLTDLTKSVGLTNGGFYKQFASKEALVTEAAAQAFNDRDSYLAGLDEGHPGRPDARRAMVEEYLSPEHRDDPGTGCPSAGFAGDLAQAAYDGNVTSQRTYADGVRRFVDWMTEDGDEGLVATCTLVGAILLARATSSTELSEEILQAARRSITDSLS
;
A
#
# COMPACT_ATOMS: atom_id res chain seq x y z
N MET A 1 7.60 -30.81 23.25
CA MET A 1 7.38 -29.67 22.34
C MET A 1 6.82 -28.50 23.16
N SER A 2 7.56 -27.43 23.34
CA SER A 2 7.10 -26.24 24.10
C SER A 2 5.86 -25.65 23.47
N ARG A 3 4.82 -25.42 24.26
CA ARG A 3 3.58 -24.78 23.85
C ARG A 3 3.92 -23.30 23.61
N VAL A 4 3.81 -22.82 22.36
CA VAL A 4 4.00 -21.40 22.02
C VAL A 4 3.05 -20.57 22.89
N SER A 5 3.57 -19.54 23.58
CA SER A 5 2.73 -18.67 24.40
C SER A 5 1.74 -17.88 23.50
N ARG A 6 0.65 -17.40 24.08
CA ARG A 6 -0.32 -16.55 23.35
C ARG A 6 0.36 -15.32 22.76
N ALA A 7 1.19 -14.65 23.53
CA ALA A 7 1.95 -13.49 23.08
C ALA A 7 2.85 -13.83 21.88
N GLN A 8 3.56 -14.95 21.91
CA GLN A 8 4.38 -15.39 20.78
C GLN A 8 3.55 -15.74 19.54
N ALA A 9 2.35 -16.27 19.71
CA ALA A 9 1.44 -16.54 18.58
C ALA A 9 0.94 -15.24 17.95
N GLU A 10 0.61 -14.24 18.75
CA GLU A 10 0.20 -12.90 18.30
C GLU A 10 1.35 -12.18 17.56
N GLU A 11 2.57 -12.23 18.09
CA GLU A 11 3.78 -11.70 17.46
C GLU A 11 4.07 -12.37 16.11
N ASN A 12 4.03 -13.69 16.06
CA ASN A 12 4.22 -14.45 14.83
C ASN A 12 3.16 -14.07 13.78
N ARG A 13 1.90 -13.89 14.20
CA ARG A 13 0.81 -13.48 13.33
C ARG A 13 1.04 -12.09 12.75
N ALA A 14 1.39 -11.12 13.58
CA ALA A 14 1.72 -9.76 13.16
C ALA A 14 2.89 -9.75 12.17
N GLY A 15 3.94 -10.55 12.43
CA GLY A 15 5.07 -10.72 11.53
C GLY A 15 4.67 -11.25 10.15
N ILE A 16 3.75 -12.24 10.08
CA ILE A 16 3.23 -12.75 8.80
C ILE A 16 2.45 -11.67 8.04
N VAL A 17 1.59 -10.91 8.74
CA VAL A 17 0.80 -9.83 8.12
C VAL A 17 1.72 -8.74 7.56
N ALA A 18 2.72 -8.29 8.32
CA ALA A 18 3.67 -7.28 7.89
C ALA A 18 4.50 -7.75 6.67
N ALA A 19 5.01 -8.98 6.70
CA ALA A 19 5.74 -9.57 5.58
C ALA A 19 4.85 -9.71 4.34
N ALA A 20 3.60 -10.14 4.51
CA ALA A 20 2.63 -10.25 3.42
C ALA A 20 2.30 -8.88 2.82
N ALA A 21 2.06 -7.86 3.65
CA ALA A 21 1.79 -6.50 3.22
C ALA A 21 2.91 -5.95 2.32
N ARG A 22 4.16 -6.24 2.66
CA ARG A 22 5.33 -5.87 1.86
C ARG A 22 5.45 -6.70 0.59
N LEU A 23 5.49 -8.02 0.71
CA LEU A 23 5.74 -8.93 -0.42
C LEU A 23 4.64 -8.84 -1.49
N PHE A 24 3.39 -8.67 -1.09
CA PHE A 24 2.28 -8.51 -2.04
C PHE A 24 2.39 -7.22 -2.85
N ARG A 25 2.87 -6.13 -2.24
CA ARG A 25 3.14 -4.88 -2.97
C ARG A 25 4.35 -4.96 -3.89
N GLU A 26 5.38 -5.75 -3.50
CA GLU A 26 6.58 -5.96 -4.33
C GLU A 26 6.33 -6.87 -5.52
N ARG A 27 5.57 -7.96 -5.35
CA ARG A 27 5.53 -9.08 -6.30
C ARG A 27 4.12 -9.43 -6.78
N GLY A 28 3.11 -8.72 -6.32
CA GLY A 28 1.72 -9.08 -6.49
C GLY A 28 1.28 -10.26 -5.61
N ILE A 29 -0.01 -10.37 -5.37
CA ILE A 29 -0.60 -11.44 -4.52
C ILE A 29 -0.34 -12.81 -5.12
N GLN A 30 -0.48 -12.96 -6.45
CA GLN A 30 -0.27 -14.23 -7.13
C GLN A 30 1.22 -14.62 -7.23
N GLY A 31 2.12 -13.64 -7.27
CA GLY A 31 3.57 -13.84 -7.31
C GLY A 31 4.19 -14.32 -5.99
N VAL A 32 3.42 -14.36 -4.89
CA VAL A 32 3.93 -14.74 -3.57
C VAL A 32 3.31 -16.07 -3.12
N SER A 33 4.13 -17.08 -2.90
CA SER A 33 3.70 -18.37 -2.36
C SER A 33 3.59 -18.35 -0.83
N LEU A 34 2.81 -19.28 -0.24
CA LEU A 34 2.77 -19.49 1.21
C LEU A 34 4.15 -19.85 1.77
N THR A 35 4.96 -20.54 0.99
CA THR A 35 6.33 -20.88 1.37
C THR A 35 7.23 -19.66 1.49
N ASP A 36 7.08 -18.68 0.57
CA ASP A 36 7.83 -17.42 0.62
C ASP A 36 7.46 -16.63 1.88
N LEU A 37 6.16 -16.53 2.18
CA LEU A 37 5.65 -15.85 3.38
C LEU A 37 6.18 -16.49 4.67
N THR A 38 6.06 -17.80 4.79
CA THR A 38 6.50 -18.50 6.01
C THR A 38 8.00 -18.47 6.19
N LYS A 39 8.77 -18.59 5.11
CA LYS A 39 10.24 -18.46 5.15
C LYS A 39 10.69 -17.06 5.56
N SER A 40 10.02 -16.01 5.10
CA SER A 40 10.40 -14.63 5.40
C SER A 40 10.30 -14.30 6.90
N VAL A 41 9.49 -15.05 7.66
CA VAL A 41 9.29 -14.87 9.11
C VAL A 41 9.79 -16.07 9.93
N GLY A 42 10.54 -16.99 9.33
CA GLY A 42 11.11 -18.15 10.02
C GLY A 42 10.09 -19.21 10.50
N LEU A 43 8.93 -19.28 9.85
CA LEU A 43 7.86 -20.21 10.17
C LEU A 43 7.75 -21.36 9.15
N THR A 44 7.00 -22.39 9.50
CA THR A 44 6.63 -23.49 8.59
C THR A 44 5.23 -23.28 8.02
N ASN A 45 4.92 -23.94 6.89
CA ASN A 45 3.56 -23.91 6.32
C ASN A 45 2.49 -24.37 7.31
N GLY A 46 2.78 -25.36 8.17
CA GLY A 46 1.86 -25.77 9.25
C GLY A 46 1.65 -24.69 10.32
N GLY A 47 2.64 -23.80 10.52
CA GLY A 47 2.53 -22.61 11.37
C GLY A 47 1.58 -21.57 10.78
N PHE A 48 1.58 -21.41 9.47
CA PHE A 48 0.66 -20.50 8.76
C PHE A 48 -0.81 -20.88 8.99
N TYR A 49 -1.19 -22.12 8.74
CA TYR A 49 -2.60 -22.57 8.87
C TYR A 49 -3.13 -22.59 10.31
N LYS A 50 -2.26 -22.44 11.30
CA LYS A 50 -2.66 -22.17 12.70
C LYS A 50 -3.09 -20.73 12.93
N GLN A 51 -2.66 -19.79 12.06
CA GLN A 51 -2.87 -18.35 12.20
C GLN A 51 -3.93 -17.82 11.23
N PHE A 52 -4.01 -18.37 10.00
CA PHE A 52 -4.89 -17.91 8.94
C PHE A 52 -5.66 -19.07 8.32
N ALA A 53 -6.95 -18.85 8.08
CA ALA A 53 -7.81 -19.85 7.44
C ALA A 53 -7.44 -20.07 5.97
N SER A 54 -6.96 -19.01 5.28
CA SER A 54 -6.58 -19.05 3.87
C SER A 54 -5.61 -17.92 3.52
N LYS A 55 -5.06 -17.96 2.30
CA LYS A 55 -4.27 -16.85 1.75
C LYS A 55 -5.11 -15.59 1.56
N GLU A 56 -6.38 -15.73 1.17
CA GLU A 56 -7.32 -14.63 0.97
C GLU A 56 -7.61 -13.88 2.29
N ALA A 57 -7.73 -14.63 3.40
CA ALA A 57 -7.87 -14.02 4.72
C ALA A 57 -6.63 -13.18 5.06
N LEU A 58 -5.42 -13.70 4.77
CA LEU A 58 -4.18 -12.94 4.95
C LEU A 58 -4.11 -11.72 4.03
N VAL A 59 -4.55 -11.81 2.76
CA VAL A 59 -4.59 -10.68 1.82
C VAL A 59 -5.40 -9.52 2.40
N THR A 60 -6.58 -9.81 2.95
CA THR A 60 -7.44 -8.79 3.56
C THR A 60 -6.73 -8.09 4.73
N GLU A 61 -6.08 -8.85 5.59
CA GLU A 61 -5.38 -8.29 6.76
C GLU A 61 -4.10 -7.54 6.36
N ALA A 62 -3.36 -8.06 5.38
CA ALA A 62 -2.17 -7.39 4.84
C ALA A 62 -2.50 -6.05 4.17
N ALA A 63 -3.62 -6.00 3.42
CA ALA A 63 -4.10 -4.75 2.85
C ALA A 63 -4.52 -3.77 3.96
N ALA A 64 -5.29 -4.21 4.96
CA ALA A 64 -5.68 -3.37 6.09
C ALA A 64 -4.45 -2.81 6.82
N GLN A 65 -3.45 -3.64 7.12
CA GLN A 65 -2.20 -3.21 7.76
C GLN A 65 -1.48 -2.15 6.92
N ALA A 66 -1.31 -2.38 5.62
CA ALA A 66 -0.62 -1.44 4.73
C ALA A 66 -1.33 -0.07 4.67
N PHE A 67 -2.67 -0.05 4.69
CA PHE A 67 -3.43 1.20 4.75
C PHE A 67 -3.31 1.89 6.12
N ASN A 68 -3.31 1.14 7.22
CA ASN A 68 -3.11 1.70 8.55
C ASN A 68 -1.70 2.30 8.72
N ASP A 69 -0.67 1.64 8.18
CA ASP A 69 0.70 2.16 8.17
C ASP A 69 0.77 3.48 7.39
N ARG A 70 0.12 3.55 6.24
CA ARG A 70 0.03 4.79 5.46
C ARG A 70 -0.73 5.88 6.23
N ASP A 71 -1.86 5.56 6.85
CA ASP A 71 -2.63 6.54 7.61
C ASP A 71 -1.81 7.11 8.79
N SER A 72 -0.99 6.27 9.43
CA SER A 72 -0.03 6.69 10.46
C SER A 72 1.06 7.61 9.90
N TYR A 73 1.58 7.29 8.70
CA TYR A 73 2.53 8.16 8.00
C TYR A 73 1.93 9.53 7.68
N LEU A 74 0.70 9.57 7.15
CA LEU A 74 0.00 10.83 6.83
C LEU A 74 -0.27 11.67 8.09
N ALA A 75 -0.64 11.04 9.20
CA ALA A 75 -0.78 11.72 10.49
C ALA A 75 0.55 12.34 10.95
N GLY A 76 1.66 11.63 10.77
CA GLY A 76 2.99 12.17 11.04
C GLY A 76 3.35 13.39 10.19
N LEU A 77 2.92 13.43 8.93
CA LEU A 77 3.09 14.61 8.09
C LEU A 77 2.26 15.80 8.60
N ASP A 78 1.01 15.56 9.03
CA ASP A 78 0.17 16.61 9.62
C ASP A 78 0.77 17.20 10.89
N GLU A 79 1.40 16.37 11.73
CA GLU A 79 2.09 16.83 12.96
C GLU A 79 3.41 17.55 12.65
N GLY A 80 4.11 17.16 11.58
CA GLY A 80 5.43 17.68 11.22
C GLY A 80 5.42 18.98 10.41
N HIS A 81 4.25 19.44 9.92
CA HIS A 81 4.15 20.61 9.06
C HIS A 81 3.22 21.69 9.67
N PRO A 82 3.41 22.98 9.32
CA PRO A 82 2.61 24.09 9.87
C PRO A 82 1.11 24.02 9.52
N GLY A 83 0.76 23.26 8.49
CA GLY A 83 -0.62 23.11 8.05
C GLY A 83 -0.78 22.02 6.99
N ARG A 84 -2.03 21.62 6.74
CA ARG A 84 -2.39 20.57 5.78
C ARG A 84 -1.89 20.83 4.36
N PRO A 85 -1.89 22.06 3.80
CA PRO A 85 -1.33 22.32 2.48
C PRO A 85 0.17 21.99 2.38
N ASP A 86 0.96 22.31 3.41
CA ASP A 86 2.39 21.99 3.43
C ASP A 86 2.62 20.48 3.58
N ALA A 87 1.84 19.81 4.43
CA ALA A 87 1.88 18.35 4.59
C ALA A 87 1.55 17.63 3.27
N ARG A 88 0.52 18.08 2.54
CA ARG A 88 0.15 17.54 1.21
C ARG A 88 1.27 17.75 0.19
N ARG A 89 1.87 18.94 0.15
CA ARG A 89 2.99 19.24 -0.75
C ARG A 89 4.18 18.31 -0.46
N ALA A 90 4.57 18.16 0.80
CA ALA A 90 5.64 17.25 1.20
C ALA A 90 5.33 15.80 0.80
N MET A 91 4.10 15.33 1.01
CA MET A 91 3.66 14.01 0.59
C MET A 91 3.74 13.84 -0.94
N VAL A 92 3.30 14.80 -1.73
CA VAL A 92 3.36 14.74 -3.20
C VAL A 92 4.81 14.65 -3.69
N GLU A 93 5.73 15.43 -3.11
CA GLU A 93 7.15 15.40 -3.43
C GLU A 93 7.77 14.03 -3.15
N GLU A 94 7.51 13.45 -1.99
CA GLU A 94 8.00 12.13 -1.62
C GLU A 94 7.34 11.02 -2.46
N TYR A 95 6.02 11.10 -2.66
CA TYR A 95 5.26 10.09 -3.40
C TYR A 95 5.70 9.98 -4.86
N LEU A 96 5.97 11.11 -5.52
CA LEU A 96 6.39 11.17 -6.93
C LEU A 96 7.93 11.26 -7.03
N SER A 97 8.65 10.54 -6.17
CA SER A 97 10.10 10.44 -6.17
C SER A 97 10.58 9.12 -6.80
N PRO A 98 11.82 9.07 -7.33
CA PRO A 98 12.47 7.83 -7.75
C PRO A 98 12.55 6.79 -6.62
N GLU A 99 12.80 7.23 -5.40
CA GLU A 99 12.92 6.39 -4.22
C GLU A 99 11.60 5.62 -3.95
N HIS A 100 10.45 6.30 -3.98
CA HIS A 100 9.15 5.65 -3.83
C HIS A 100 8.79 4.78 -5.04
N ARG A 101 9.20 5.18 -6.26
CA ARG A 101 9.04 4.34 -7.45
C ARG A 101 9.75 3.01 -7.29
N ASP A 102 10.99 3.02 -6.81
CA ASP A 102 11.89 1.88 -6.80
C ASP A 102 11.71 0.97 -5.56
N ASP A 103 10.98 1.41 -4.55
CA ASP A 103 10.59 0.61 -3.38
C ASP A 103 9.06 0.40 -3.28
N PRO A 104 8.49 -0.50 -4.09
CA PRO A 104 7.06 -0.81 -4.01
C PRO A 104 6.64 -1.46 -2.68
N GLY A 105 7.55 -2.16 -2.01
CA GLY A 105 7.26 -2.92 -0.80
C GLY A 105 6.85 -2.06 0.40
N THR A 106 7.44 -0.87 0.55
CA THR A 106 7.05 0.13 1.55
C THR A 106 6.10 1.18 0.98
N GLY A 107 5.94 1.21 -0.35
CA GLY A 107 5.16 2.21 -1.08
C GLY A 107 3.65 2.13 -0.86
N CYS A 108 2.94 2.98 -1.62
CA CYS A 108 1.50 3.18 -1.49
C CYS A 108 0.68 1.89 -1.68
N PRO A 109 -0.17 1.51 -0.71
CA PRO A 109 -1.04 0.34 -0.84
C PRO A 109 -2.10 0.51 -1.95
N SER A 110 -2.54 1.75 -2.23
CA SER A 110 -3.49 1.99 -3.33
C SER A 110 -2.90 1.59 -4.69
N ALA A 111 -1.60 1.84 -4.91
CA ALA A 111 -0.90 1.38 -6.11
C ALA A 111 -0.57 -0.12 -6.03
N GLY A 112 -0.01 -0.58 -4.91
CA GLY A 112 0.53 -1.94 -4.78
C GLY A 112 -0.51 -3.06 -4.84
N PHE A 113 -1.77 -2.81 -4.44
CA PHE A 113 -2.84 -3.82 -4.45
C PHE A 113 -3.86 -3.65 -5.59
N ALA A 114 -3.82 -2.55 -6.35
CA ALA A 114 -4.86 -2.20 -7.32
C ALA A 114 -5.14 -3.32 -8.33
N GLY A 115 -4.11 -3.81 -9.00
CA GLY A 115 -4.24 -4.82 -10.06
C GLY A 115 -4.77 -6.16 -9.56
N ASP A 116 -4.21 -6.65 -8.45
CA ASP A 116 -4.62 -7.94 -7.87
C ASP A 116 -6.06 -7.89 -7.33
N LEU A 117 -6.46 -6.78 -6.69
CA LEU A 117 -7.81 -6.65 -6.15
C LEU A 117 -8.84 -6.34 -7.23
N ALA A 118 -8.45 -5.69 -8.32
CA ALA A 118 -9.31 -5.60 -9.50
C ALA A 118 -9.58 -7.00 -10.09
N GLN A 119 -8.56 -7.87 -10.16
CA GLN A 119 -8.75 -9.26 -10.60
C GLN A 119 -9.60 -10.07 -9.62
N ALA A 120 -9.37 -9.95 -8.31
CA ALA A 120 -10.14 -10.63 -7.27
C ALA A 120 -11.64 -10.24 -7.27
N ALA A 121 -11.98 -9.07 -7.82
CA ALA A 121 -13.35 -8.63 -8.03
C ALA A 121 -14.12 -9.55 -8.98
N TYR A 122 -13.50 -9.98 -10.06
CA TYR A 122 -14.10 -10.92 -11.00
C TYR A 122 -14.33 -12.29 -10.37
N ASP A 123 -13.53 -12.65 -9.35
CA ASP A 123 -13.61 -13.91 -8.63
C ASP A 123 -14.60 -13.86 -7.43
N GLY A 124 -15.27 -12.71 -7.20
CA GLY A 124 -16.29 -12.53 -6.18
C GLY A 124 -15.77 -12.30 -4.75
N ASN A 125 -14.50 -11.97 -4.57
CA ASN A 125 -13.91 -11.64 -3.25
C ASN A 125 -14.25 -10.21 -2.82
N VAL A 126 -15.43 -10.02 -2.25
CA VAL A 126 -15.96 -8.70 -1.86
C VAL A 126 -15.26 -8.12 -0.62
N THR A 127 -14.77 -8.97 0.29
CA THR A 127 -14.22 -8.49 1.58
C THR A 127 -12.93 -7.71 1.40
N SER A 128 -11.98 -8.24 0.64
CA SER A 128 -10.72 -7.55 0.33
C SER A 128 -10.94 -6.25 -0.45
N GLN A 129 -11.94 -6.24 -1.34
CA GLN A 129 -12.32 -5.04 -2.08
C GLN A 129 -12.84 -3.91 -1.18
N ARG A 130 -13.69 -4.23 -0.20
CA ARG A 130 -14.18 -3.24 0.77
C ARG A 130 -13.04 -2.65 1.56
N THR A 131 -12.15 -3.49 2.12
CA THR A 131 -10.96 -3.05 2.84
C THR A 131 -10.10 -2.11 2.00
N TYR A 132 -9.90 -2.44 0.72
CA TYR A 132 -9.17 -1.60 -0.21
C TYR A 132 -9.89 -0.27 -0.49
N ALA A 133 -11.19 -0.32 -0.80
CA ALA A 133 -11.99 0.88 -1.08
C ALA A 133 -12.03 1.85 0.11
N ASP A 134 -12.19 1.33 1.34
CA ASP A 134 -12.15 2.12 2.56
C ASP A 134 -10.78 2.78 2.75
N GLY A 135 -9.70 2.04 2.49
CA GLY A 135 -8.35 2.58 2.54
C GLY A 135 -8.13 3.68 1.50
N VAL A 136 -8.53 3.47 0.25
CA VAL A 136 -8.45 4.49 -0.81
C VAL A 136 -9.26 5.72 -0.43
N ARG A 137 -10.49 5.54 0.12
CA ARG A 137 -11.34 6.65 0.56
C ARG A 137 -10.64 7.53 1.60
N ARG A 138 -10.01 6.94 2.63
CA ARG A 138 -9.26 7.70 3.64
C ARG A 138 -8.11 8.52 3.02
N PHE A 139 -7.44 7.99 2.01
CA PHE A 139 -6.40 8.73 1.29
C PHE A 139 -6.98 9.90 0.47
N VAL A 140 -8.08 9.66 -0.24
CA VAL A 140 -8.81 10.74 -0.96
C VAL A 140 -9.23 11.82 0.01
N ASP A 141 -9.85 11.47 1.15
CA ASP A 141 -10.32 12.42 2.16
C ASP A 141 -9.14 13.24 2.75
N TRP A 142 -7.99 12.61 2.96
CA TRP A 142 -6.79 13.32 3.41
C TRP A 142 -6.26 14.29 2.34
N MET A 143 -6.34 13.94 1.07
CA MET A 143 -5.93 14.78 -0.07
C MET A 143 -6.96 15.87 -0.38
N THR A 144 -8.21 15.74 0.04
CA THR A 144 -9.28 16.67 -0.28
C THR A 144 -9.20 17.92 0.60
N GLU A 145 -9.26 19.10 -0.02
CA GLU A 145 -9.57 20.37 0.65
C GLU A 145 -11.02 20.75 0.40
N ASP A 146 -11.39 20.83 -0.89
CA ASP A 146 -12.75 21.09 -1.33
C ASP A 146 -13.11 20.23 -2.55
N GLY A 147 -14.38 19.85 -2.70
CA GLY A 147 -14.90 19.18 -3.89
C GLY A 147 -14.25 17.84 -4.24
N ASP A 148 -14.03 17.60 -5.55
CA ASP A 148 -13.49 16.33 -6.08
C ASP A 148 -11.96 16.35 -6.30
N GLU A 149 -11.28 17.41 -5.88
CA GLU A 149 -9.84 17.60 -6.14
C GLU A 149 -8.98 16.47 -5.54
N GLY A 150 -9.30 16.04 -4.32
CA GLY A 150 -8.59 14.94 -3.67
C GLY A 150 -8.72 13.61 -4.42
N LEU A 151 -9.87 13.36 -5.04
CA LEU A 151 -10.07 12.16 -5.87
C LEU A 151 -9.21 12.22 -7.13
N VAL A 152 -9.20 13.36 -7.83
CA VAL A 152 -8.39 13.58 -9.03
C VAL A 152 -6.89 13.47 -8.70
N ALA A 153 -6.44 14.13 -7.62
CA ALA A 153 -5.06 14.06 -7.15
C ALA A 153 -4.65 12.61 -6.81
N THR A 154 -5.50 11.87 -6.08
CA THR A 154 -5.23 10.46 -5.76
C THR A 154 -5.14 9.58 -7.01
N CYS A 155 -6.04 9.76 -7.98
CA CYS A 155 -5.98 9.03 -9.25
C CYS A 155 -4.70 9.36 -10.02
N THR A 156 -4.29 10.64 -10.05
CA THR A 156 -3.06 11.09 -10.70
C THR A 156 -1.82 10.49 -10.04
N LEU A 157 -1.73 10.54 -8.70
CA LEU A 157 -0.64 9.96 -7.93
C LEU A 157 -0.48 8.46 -8.21
N VAL A 158 -1.58 7.71 -8.04
CA VAL A 158 -1.57 6.25 -8.23
C VAL A 158 -1.27 5.88 -9.68
N GLY A 159 -1.88 6.58 -10.65
CA GLY A 159 -1.62 6.35 -12.08
C GLY A 159 -0.16 6.65 -12.44
N ALA A 160 0.36 7.79 -12.00
CA ALA A 160 1.73 8.20 -12.29
C ALA A 160 2.77 7.21 -11.74
N ILE A 161 2.63 6.78 -10.46
CA ILE A 161 3.60 5.85 -9.88
C ILE A 161 3.55 4.46 -10.55
N LEU A 162 2.37 3.99 -10.95
CA LEU A 162 2.24 2.72 -11.68
C LEU A 162 2.88 2.79 -13.06
N LEU A 163 2.63 3.86 -13.82
CA LEU A 163 3.23 4.08 -15.13
C LEU A 163 4.74 4.26 -15.02
N ALA A 164 5.23 5.03 -14.05
CA ALA A 164 6.65 5.24 -13.82
C ALA A 164 7.37 3.92 -13.46
N ARG A 165 6.76 3.06 -12.65
CA ARG A 165 7.29 1.71 -12.37
C ARG A 165 7.35 0.84 -13.62
N ALA A 166 6.29 0.85 -14.43
CA ALA A 166 6.24 0.07 -15.66
C ALA A 166 7.25 0.53 -16.73
N THR A 167 7.71 1.78 -16.64
CA THR A 167 8.67 2.39 -17.58
C THR A 167 10.03 2.70 -16.94
N SER A 168 10.34 2.13 -15.78
CA SER A 168 11.49 2.50 -14.92
C SER A 168 12.86 2.44 -15.59
N SER A 169 13.00 1.68 -16.69
CA SER A 169 14.24 1.60 -17.47
C SER A 169 14.36 2.64 -18.60
N THR A 170 13.46 3.62 -18.65
CA THR A 170 13.40 4.65 -19.72
C THR A 170 13.32 6.05 -19.14
N GLU A 171 13.64 7.07 -19.96
CA GLU A 171 13.50 8.49 -19.61
C GLU A 171 12.03 8.87 -19.33
N LEU A 172 11.08 8.19 -19.96
CA LEU A 172 9.64 8.41 -19.78
C LEU A 172 9.21 8.27 -18.31
N SER A 173 9.87 7.41 -17.55
CA SER A 173 9.58 7.23 -16.12
C SER A 173 9.73 8.53 -15.33
N GLU A 174 10.84 9.24 -15.53
CA GLU A 174 11.09 10.54 -14.90
C GLU A 174 10.14 11.63 -15.41
N GLU A 175 9.85 11.64 -16.70
CA GLU A 175 8.91 12.59 -17.31
C GLU A 175 7.52 12.46 -16.70
N ILE A 176 7.05 11.22 -16.47
CA ILE A 176 5.75 10.94 -15.82
C ILE A 176 5.73 11.50 -14.39
N LEU A 177 6.74 11.19 -13.58
CA LEU A 177 6.81 11.67 -12.19
C LEU A 177 6.80 13.20 -12.13
N GLN A 178 7.63 13.84 -12.94
CA GLN A 178 7.72 15.29 -12.99
C GLN A 178 6.44 15.96 -13.48
N ALA A 179 5.79 15.42 -14.52
CA ALA A 179 4.54 15.96 -15.05
C ALA A 179 3.41 15.89 -14.03
N ALA A 180 3.25 14.74 -13.38
CA ALA A 180 2.24 14.54 -12.35
C ALA A 180 2.49 15.46 -11.13
N ARG A 181 3.75 15.59 -10.69
CA ARG A 181 4.14 16.47 -9.58
C ARG A 181 3.76 17.92 -9.87
N ARG A 182 4.15 18.46 -11.03
CA ARG A 182 3.78 19.83 -11.42
C ARG A 182 2.26 20.03 -11.40
N SER A 183 1.52 19.13 -12.04
CA SER A 183 0.07 19.23 -12.15
C SER A 183 -0.64 19.27 -10.79
N ILE A 184 -0.20 18.43 -9.83
CA ILE A 184 -0.81 18.39 -8.50
C ILE A 184 -0.37 19.60 -7.67
N THR A 185 0.91 19.98 -7.72
CA THR A 185 1.42 21.13 -6.93
C THR A 185 0.76 22.44 -7.36
N ASP A 186 0.52 22.61 -8.67
CA ASP A 186 -0.18 23.79 -9.21
C ASP A 186 -1.64 23.86 -8.74
N SER A 187 -2.30 22.71 -8.51
CA SER A 187 -3.66 22.64 -8.00
C SER A 187 -3.78 22.81 -6.48
N LEU A 188 -2.69 22.63 -5.73
CA LEU A 188 -2.63 22.83 -4.27
C LEU A 188 -2.24 24.27 -3.88
N SER A 189 -2.06 25.16 -4.84
CA SER A 189 -1.66 26.57 -4.65
C SER A 189 -2.86 27.49 -4.66
#